data_058ceb6f133f934ab8c70477ca080d77
#
_entry.id   058ceb6f133f934ab8c70477ca080d77
#
_cell.length_a   1.000
_cell.length_b   1.000
_cell.length_c   1.000
_cell.angle_alpha   90.00
_cell.angle_beta   90.00
_cell.angle_gamma   90.00
#
_symmetry.space_group_name_H-M   'P 1'
#
loop_
_entity.id
_entity.type
_entity.pdbx_description
1 polymer ?
#
loop_
_entity_poly.entity_id
_entity_poly.type
_entity_poly.pdbx_seq_one_letter_code
_entity_poly.pdbx_strand_id
1 'polypeptide(L)'
;KEGDRCLLVSENRPEWFVSDMAIMLSGGITVPAYTTYTEEDYKYLIEDCEPSLVVVSNNEMLKKLSNTINEKKFIKKVITLDEVNKVIHNLNIINRDKYLDFNIILNNDLLEEDKIKNDKLKRTSPACIIYTSGTGGNPKGVILSHGGILNNLVGACEIMKPLFNSRPVFLTWLPLSHSYEHCVQFAQIAVGAKVYYAEKIEKLLENISEAKPTIMTAVPRFYQNLYNKININLKKQTGLKAKLIEATLRLGKKKLLNQKMSFYENIINLIVETLVRKKIKKQFGGNLKAFISGGGALDKEIGEFLNSVGLPTLQGYGLTETSPVVSCNPIHKIRVESVGPPFKGNQVKIANDGEILVKGENVMLGYWNKKEETEKVIINGWLHTGDIGEIDSKDGYLKITDRKKDIIVSAGGDNISPAKIENMITNEPEIDQCMVYGDKKNYLVALVVPNKEFLNQQEKIQNIIEKTNNKLTLLEKIKKIQLIDENFSIENGLMTPTMKVKRKKVTEKYKNQLEKLY
;
A
#
# COMPACT_ATOMS: atom_id res chain seq x y z
N LYS A 1 -3.57 -29.21 10.26
CA LYS A 1 -4.99 -29.60 10.19
C LYS A 1 -5.77 -28.45 9.56
N GLU A 2 -6.93 -28.76 8.96
CA GLU A 2 -7.84 -27.73 8.46
C GLU A 2 -8.15 -26.70 9.54
N GLY A 3 -8.04 -25.41 9.20
CA GLY A 3 -8.25 -24.30 10.13
C GLY A 3 -7.07 -23.98 11.08
N ASP A 4 -5.99 -24.76 11.08
CA ASP A 4 -4.80 -24.42 11.85
C ASP A 4 -4.16 -23.13 11.33
N ARG A 5 -3.83 -22.19 12.23
CA ARG A 5 -3.13 -20.96 11.88
C ARG A 5 -1.64 -21.20 11.78
N CYS A 6 -1.03 -20.59 10.76
CA CYS A 6 0.41 -20.70 10.51
C CYS A 6 0.98 -19.28 10.40
N LEU A 7 1.78 -18.88 11.39
CA LEU A 7 2.45 -17.57 11.38
C LEU A 7 3.61 -17.60 10.38
N LEU A 8 3.64 -16.65 9.44
CA LEU A 8 4.67 -16.53 8.41
C LEU A 8 5.42 -15.21 8.56
N VAL A 9 6.72 -15.29 8.92
CA VAL A 9 7.59 -14.14 9.18
C VAL A 9 8.84 -14.22 8.32
N SER A 10 8.87 -13.51 7.23
CA SER A 10 9.98 -13.50 6.30
C SER A 10 9.97 -12.24 5.43
N GLU A 11 11.13 -11.87 4.96
CA GLU A 11 11.33 -10.93 3.86
C GLU A 11 10.71 -11.48 2.57
N ASN A 12 10.53 -10.60 1.58
CA ASN A 12 10.06 -10.99 0.25
C ASN A 12 11.06 -11.93 -0.42
N ARG A 13 10.64 -13.16 -0.67
CA ARG A 13 11.44 -14.21 -1.33
C ARG A 13 10.54 -15.32 -1.88
N PRO A 14 11.02 -16.14 -2.84
CA PRO A 14 10.20 -17.21 -3.41
C PRO A 14 9.61 -18.16 -2.36
N GLU A 15 10.41 -18.52 -1.34
CA GLU A 15 10.01 -19.47 -0.29
C GLU A 15 8.89 -18.92 0.59
N TRP A 16 8.78 -17.59 0.72
CA TRP A 16 7.64 -16.95 1.38
C TRP A 16 6.33 -17.36 0.72
N PHE A 17 6.28 -17.20 -0.62
CA PHE A 17 5.07 -17.50 -1.37
C PHE A 17 4.79 -18.99 -1.49
N VAL A 18 5.84 -19.81 -1.61
CA VAL A 18 5.70 -21.28 -1.58
C VAL A 18 5.10 -21.72 -0.24
N SER A 19 5.57 -21.16 0.87
CA SER A 19 5.02 -21.45 2.21
C SER A 19 3.57 -21.03 2.35
N ASP A 20 3.23 -19.81 1.91
CA ASP A 20 1.87 -19.27 1.94
C ASP A 20 0.89 -20.15 1.16
N MET A 21 1.24 -20.49 -0.09
CA MET A 21 0.43 -21.38 -0.91
C MET A 21 0.30 -22.79 -0.31
N ALA A 22 1.38 -23.37 0.21
CA ALA A 22 1.36 -24.68 0.83
C ALA A 22 0.45 -24.73 2.05
N ILE A 23 0.48 -23.70 2.90
CA ILE A 23 -0.40 -23.56 4.06
C ILE A 23 -1.85 -23.50 3.62
N MET A 24 -2.19 -22.60 2.70
CA MET A 24 -3.57 -22.42 2.23
C MET A 24 -4.11 -23.68 1.50
N LEU A 25 -3.30 -24.30 0.64
CA LEU A 25 -3.70 -25.51 -0.10
C LEU A 25 -3.88 -26.72 0.83
N SER A 26 -3.18 -26.77 1.97
CA SER A 26 -3.39 -27.82 2.98
C SER A 26 -4.61 -27.58 3.89
N GLY A 27 -5.37 -26.50 3.65
CA GLY A 27 -6.51 -26.10 4.48
C GLY A 27 -6.12 -25.32 5.74
N GLY A 28 -4.85 -24.97 5.89
CA GLY A 28 -4.38 -24.06 6.94
C GLY A 28 -4.72 -22.59 6.63
N ILE A 29 -4.58 -21.75 7.62
CA ILE A 29 -4.80 -20.31 7.52
C ILE A 29 -3.48 -19.59 7.71
N THR A 30 -2.98 -18.92 6.66
CA THR A 30 -1.74 -18.16 6.78
C THR A 30 -1.97 -16.89 7.59
N VAL A 31 -1.05 -16.60 8.49
CA VAL A 31 -0.99 -15.34 9.25
C VAL A 31 0.32 -14.64 8.90
N PRO A 32 0.36 -13.86 7.80
CA PRO A 32 1.58 -13.17 7.40
C PRO A 32 1.83 -11.98 8.31
N ALA A 33 3.06 -11.83 8.79
CA ALA A 33 3.46 -10.75 9.68
C ALA A 33 4.64 -9.94 9.13
N TYR A 34 4.66 -8.64 9.46
CA TYR A 34 5.73 -7.75 9.01
C TYR A 34 7.04 -8.05 9.73
N THR A 35 8.15 -8.06 8.99
CA THR A 35 9.51 -8.22 9.55
C THR A 35 9.93 -7.06 10.45
N THR A 36 9.26 -5.92 10.33
CA THR A 36 9.49 -4.71 11.13
C THR A 36 8.77 -4.71 12.48
N TYR A 37 7.99 -5.72 12.78
CA TYR A 37 7.34 -5.84 14.08
C TYR A 37 8.35 -6.03 15.21
N THR A 38 8.00 -5.52 16.39
CA THR A 38 8.74 -5.70 17.62
C THR A 38 8.44 -7.07 18.25
N GLU A 39 9.20 -7.47 19.26
CA GLU A 39 8.94 -8.69 20.03
C GLU A 39 7.54 -8.67 20.67
N GLU A 40 7.08 -7.51 21.19
CA GLU A 40 5.75 -7.34 21.76
C GLU A 40 4.64 -7.48 20.71
N ASP A 41 4.84 -6.92 19.51
CA ASP A 41 3.88 -7.08 18.42
C ASP A 41 3.71 -8.55 18.04
N TYR A 42 4.82 -9.30 17.92
CA TYR A 42 4.78 -10.73 17.63
C TYR A 42 4.13 -11.53 18.77
N LYS A 43 4.44 -11.19 20.01
CA LYS A 43 3.80 -11.83 21.17
C LYS A 43 2.29 -11.67 21.11
N TYR A 44 1.82 -10.44 20.85
CA TYR A 44 0.39 -10.17 20.69
C TYR A 44 -0.22 -11.01 19.55
N LEU A 45 0.39 -11.05 18.37
CA LEU A 45 -0.10 -11.85 17.24
C LEU A 45 -0.18 -13.33 17.59
N ILE A 46 0.87 -13.89 18.20
CA ILE A 46 0.93 -15.30 18.60
C ILE A 46 -0.16 -15.63 19.62
N GLU A 47 -0.38 -14.76 20.59
CA GLU A 47 -1.41 -14.96 21.62
C GLU A 47 -2.84 -14.83 21.06
N ASP A 48 -3.06 -13.93 20.08
CA ASP A 48 -4.38 -13.72 19.50
C ASP A 48 -4.76 -14.79 18.47
N CYS A 49 -3.83 -15.22 17.61
CA CYS A 49 -4.13 -16.22 16.57
C CYS A 49 -3.75 -17.67 16.93
N GLU A 50 -3.00 -17.90 18.00
CA GLU A 50 -2.57 -19.24 18.47
C GLU A 50 -2.08 -20.14 17.34
N PRO A 51 -0.96 -19.82 16.65
CA PRO A 51 -0.51 -20.57 15.51
C PRO A 51 0.06 -21.92 15.92
N SER A 52 -0.34 -23.01 15.24
CA SER A 52 0.25 -24.33 15.46
C SER A 52 1.60 -24.50 14.77
N LEU A 53 1.85 -23.69 13.73
CA LEU A 53 3.08 -23.67 12.94
C LEU A 53 3.60 -22.24 12.83
N VAL A 54 4.93 -22.09 12.87
CA VAL A 54 5.62 -20.84 12.57
C VAL A 54 6.59 -21.09 11.41
N VAL A 55 6.55 -20.24 10.40
CA VAL A 55 7.55 -20.20 9.33
C VAL A 55 8.38 -18.94 9.51
N VAL A 56 9.68 -19.05 9.56
CA VAL A 56 10.59 -17.93 9.82
C VAL A 56 11.80 -17.97 8.89
N SER A 57 12.21 -16.81 8.35
CA SER A 57 13.29 -16.77 7.38
C SER A 57 14.65 -17.05 7.97
N ASN A 58 15.09 -16.28 8.96
CA ASN A 58 16.47 -16.22 9.41
C ASN A 58 16.62 -16.04 10.93
N ASN A 59 17.87 -15.95 11.40
CA ASN A 59 18.19 -15.78 12.82
C ASN A 59 17.65 -14.49 13.42
N GLU A 60 17.71 -13.37 12.69
CA GLU A 60 17.22 -12.07 13.18
C GLU A 60 15.70 -12.12 13.46
N MET A 61 14.95 -12.73 12.55
CA MET A 61 13.50 -12.87 12.73
C MET A 61 13.17 -13.84 13.85
N LEU A 62 13.86 -14.99 13.93
CA LEU A 62 13.63 -15.97 15.00
C LEU A 62 13.97 -15.38 16.37
N LYS A 63 14.99 -14.53 16.49
CA LYS A 63 15.36 -13.89 17.75
C LYS A 63 14.19 -13.13 18.36
N LYS A 64 13.39 -12.43 17.55
CA LYS A 64 12.20 -11.69 18.02
C LYS A 64 11.05 -12.60 18.47
N LEU A 65 11.07 -13.89 18.10
CA LEU A 65 9.99 -14.86 18.32
C LEU A 65 10.34 -15.92 19.36
N SER A 66 11.64 -16.18 19.58
CA SER A 66 12.14 -17.36 20.30
C SER A 66 11.60 -17.48 21.72
N ASN A 67 11.53 -16.38 22.46
CA ASN A 67 10.99 -16.38 23.84
C ASN A 67 9.53 -16.84 23.84
N THR A 68 8.70 -16.25 23.01
CA THR A 68 7.27 -16.60 22.91
C THR A 68 7.08 -18.03 22.38
N ILE A 69 7.88 -18.48 21.41
CA ILE A 69 7.83 -19.86 20.87
C ILE A 69 8.16 -20.88 21.98
N ASN A 70 9.12 -20.58 22.83
CA ASN A 70 9.51 -21.46 23.94
C ASN A 70 8.39 -21.58 24.99
N GLU A 71 7.67 -20.49 25.26
CA GLU A 71 6.59 -20.43 26.26
C GLU A 71 5.31 -21.11 25.79
N LYS A 72 4.97 -21.01 24.50
CA LYS A 72 3.66 -21.43 23.98
C LYS A 72 3.65 -22.88 23.50
N LYS A 73 2.91 -23.73 24.21
CA LYS A 73 2.80 -25.19 23.92
C LYS A 73 1.97 -25.48 22.66
N PHE A 74 1.10 -24.57 22.23
CA PHE A 74 0.29 -24.75 21.03
C PHE A 74 1.12 -24.68 19.74
N ILE A 75 2.30 -24.01 19.76
CA ILE A 75 3.23 -24.01 18.64
C ILE A 75 3.93 -25.38 18.58
N LYS A 76 3.60 -26.18 17.57
CA LYS A 76 4.08 -27.56 17.44
C LYS A 76 5.38 -27.65 16.66
N LYS A 77 5.50 -26.87 15.59
CA LYS A 77 6.65 -26.88 14.70
C LYS A 77 7.03 -25.46 14.27
N VAL A 78 8.32 -25.30 13.96
CA VAL A 78 8.91 -24.08 13.39
C VAL A 78 9.68 -24.49 12.14
N ILE A 79 9.30 -23.94 10.97
CA ILE A 79 10.01 -24.15 9.71
C ILE A 79 10.94 -22.96 9.50
N THR A 80 12.21 -23.22 9.23
CA THR A 80 13.20 -22.19 8.92
C THR A 80 13.49 -22.18 7.42
N LEU A 81 13.38 -21.00 6.77
CA LEU A 81 13.64 -20.88 5.33
C LEU A 81 15.13 -20.92 5.01
N ASP A 82 15.96 -20.36 5.89
CA ASP A 82 17.39 -20.56 5.85
C ASP A 82 17.76 -21.83 6.64
N GLU A 83 18.99 -22.31 6.44
CA GLU A 83 19.52 -23.49 7.11
C GLU A 83 19.31 -23.43 8.62
N VAL A 84 18.63 -24.41 9.18
CA VAL A 84 18.15 -24.41 10.56
C VAL A 84 19.26 -24.14 11.59
N ASN A 85 20.44 -24.70 11.40
CA ASN A 85 21.55 -24.50 12.34
C ASN A 85 22.04 -23.04 12.36
N LYS A 86 21.98 -22.35 11.24
CA LYS A 86 22.27 -20.89 11.16
C LYS A 86 21.20 -20.08 11.83
N VAL A 87 19.92 -20.45 11.63
CA VAL A 87 18.78 -19.71 12.16
C VAL A 87 18.70 -19.81 13.68
N ILE A 88 18.99 -20.95 14.28
CA ILE A 88 18.95 -21.14 15.75
C ILE A 88 20.26 -20.76 16.46
N HIS A 89 21.31 -20.39 15.72
CA HIS A 89 22.63 -20.08 16.28
C HIS A 89 22.54 -18.96 17.35
N ASN A 90 23.17 -19.21 18.50
CA ASN A 90 23.20 -18.28 19.64
C ASN A 90 21.82 -17.90 20.23
N LEU A 91 20.78 -18.71 19.99
CA LEU A 91 19.48 -18.53 20.58
C LEU A 91 19.23 -19.57 21.67
N ASN A 92 18.49 -19.20 22.72
CA ASN A 92 18.05 -20.12 23.76
C ASN A 92 16.88 -20.96 23.23
N ILE A 93 17.17 -22.09 22.64
CA ILE A 93 16.19 -23.03 22.08
C ILE A 93 15.96 -24.18 23.06
N ILE A 94 14.77 -24.24 23.66
CA ILE A 94 14.44 -25.29 24.67
C ILE A 94 14.24 -26.65 23.98
N ASN A 95 13.59 -26.69 22.82
CA ASN A 95 13.31 -27.95 22.11
C ASN A 95 13.72 -27.84 20.64
N ARG A 96 14.88 -28.44 20.32
CA ARG A 96 15.45 -28.45 18.96
C ARG A 96 14.58 -29.21 17.95
N ASP A 97 13.84 -30.23 18.37
CA ASP A 97 13.03 -31.09 17.49
C ASP A 97 11.78 -30.36 16.97
N LYS A 98 11.46 -29.18 17.51
CA LYS A 98 10.44 -28.30 16.93
C LYS A 98 10.86 -27.72 15.59
N TYR A 99 12.16 -27.58 15.33
CA TYR A 99 12.71 -26.83 14.20
C TYR A 99 13.01 -27.73 13.01
N LEU A 100 12.45 -27.39 11.87
CA LEU A 100 12.59 -28.14 10.62
C LEU A 100 13.16 -27.22 9.54
N ASP A 101 14.05 -27.75 8.73
CA ASP A 101 14.60 -27.04 7.57
C ASP A 101 13.63 -27.12 6.39
N PHE A 102 13.33 -25.97 5.79
CA PHE A 102 12.45 -25.87 4.63
C PHE A 102 12.93 -26.71 3.45
N ASN A 103 14.25 -26.71 3.18
CA ASN A 103 14.81 -27.46 2.07
C ASN A 103 14.70 -28.97 2.29
N ILE A 104 14.80 -29.45 3.54
CA ILE A 104 14.58 -30.86 3.86
C ILE A 104 13.14 -31.24 3.58
N ILE A 105 12.18 -30.40 3.98
CA ILE A 105 10.75 -30.65 3.72
C ILE A 105 10.47 -30.66 2.22
N LEU A 106 11.04 -29.71 1.48
CA LEU A 106 10.82 -29.56 0.03
C LEU A 106 11.37 -30.76 -0.77
N ASN A 107 12.45 -31.37 -0.30
CA ASN A 107 13.12 -32.49 -0.97
C ASN A 107 12.63 -33.88 -0.49
N ASN A 108 11.72 -33.94 0.46
CA ASN A 108 11.12 -35.20 0.86
C ASN A 108 10.16 -35.71 -0.21
N ASP A 109 10.24 -37.02 -0.50
CA ASP A 109 9.23 -37.65 -1.35
C ASP A 109 7.85 -37.60 -0.68
N LEU A 110 6.87 -37.13 -1.44
CA LEU A 110 5.47 -37.14 -1.02
C LEU A 110 4.98 -38.58 -1.02
N LEU A 111 4.55 -39.09 0.13
CA LEU A 111 3.78 -40.31 0.20
C LEU A 111 2.43 -40.11 -0.53
N GLU A 112 1.88 -41.18 -1.14
CA GLU A 112 0.55 -41.12 -1.78
C GLU A 112 -0.55 -40.63 -0.82
N GLU A 113 -0.38 -40.91 0.47
CA GLU A 113 -1.26 -40.49 1.56
C GLU A 113 -1.20 -38.97 1.83
N ASP A 114 -0.08 -38.32 1.47
CA ASP A 114 0.17 -36.87 1.66
C ASP A 114 -0.33 -36.03 0.47
N LYS A 115 -0.84 -36.68 -0.58
CA LYS A 115 -1.47 -35.95 -1.69
C LYS A 115 -2.65 -35.13 -1.16
N ILE A 116 -2.52 -33.81 -1.29
CA ILE A 116 -3.52 -32.87 -0.83
C ILE A 116 -4.84 -33.16 -1.54
N LYS A 117 -5.83 -33.63 -0.81
CA LYS A 117 -7.22 -33.74 -1.27
C LYS A 117 -7.87 -32.35 -1.14
N ASN A 118 -7.74 -31.53 -2.17
CA ASN A 118 -8.31 -30.19 -2.22
C ASN A 118 -9.85 -30.15 -2.26
N ASP A 119 -10.50 -31.31 -2.28
CA ASP A 119 -11.95 -31.45 -2.42
C ASP A 119 -12.76 -30.80 -1.28
N LYS A 120 -12.11 -30.49 -0.16
CA LYS A 120 -12.74 -29.85 1.01
C LYS A 120 -12.67 -28.33 0.99
N LEU A 121 -11.75 -27.73 0.23
CA LEU A 121 -11.59 -26.28 0.18
C LEU A 121 -12.74 -25.64 -0.61
N LYS A 122 -13.43 -24.72 0.03
CA LYS A 122 -14.52 -23.93 -0.57
C LYS A 122 -14.08 -22.49 -0.76
N ARG A 123 -14.72 -21.79 -1.69
CA ARG A 123 -14.50 -20.35 -1.84
C ARG A 123 -14.75 -19.59 -0.54
N THR A 124 -15.67 -20.05 0.30
CA THR A 124 -15.99 -19.47 1.61
C THR A 124 -15.03 -19.89 2.74
N SER A 125 -14.11 -20.83 2.50
CA SER A 125 -13.12 -21.23 3.50
C SER A 125 -12.14 -20.10 3.79
N PRO A 126 -11.73 -19.86 5.06
CA PRO A 126 -10.66 -18.94 5.41
C PRO A 126 -9.34 -19.32 4.72
N ALA A 127 -8.66 -18.36 4.14
CA ALA A 127 -7.36 -18.54 3.49
C ALA A 127 -6.23 -17.90 4.29
N CYS A 128 -6.41 -16.67 4.73
CA CYS A 128 -5.43 -15.97 5.54
C CYS A 128 -6.07 -15.00 6.54
N ILE A 129 -5.28 -14.63 7.57
CA ILE A 129 -5.62 -13.57 8.53
C ILE A 129 -4.54 -12.51 8.43
N ILE A 130 -4.90 -11.32 7.95
CA ILE A 130 -3.98 -10.19 7.84
C ILE A 130 -4.27 -9.18 8.95
N TYR A 131 -3.27 -8.94 9.80
CA TYR A 131 -3.41 -7.98 10.90
C TYR A 131 -3.24 -6.54 10.41
N THR A 132 -4.24 -5.71 10.68
CA THR A 132 -4.22 -4.28 10.34
C THR A 132 -4.05 -3.45 11.60
N SER A 133 -3.16 -2.45 11.52
CA SER A 133 -3.04 -1.44 12.58
C SER A 133 -4.27 -0.54 12.57
N GLY A 134 -5.26 -0.85 13.38
CA GLY A 134 -6.39 0.06 13.61
C GLY A 134 -5.91 1.40 14.19
N THR A 135 -6.62 2.50 13.89
CA THR A 135 -6.29 3.86 14.33
C THR A 135 -6.41 4.09 15.85
N GLY A 136 -6.72 3.08 16.65
CA GLY A 136 -7.04 3.30 18.07
C GLY A 136 -6.87 2.12 19.02
N GLY A 137 -6.00 1.13 18.73
CA GLY A 137 -5.82 -0.02 19.61
C GLY A 137 -4.90 -1.09 19.05
N ASN A 138 -4.95 -2.29 19.61
CA ASN A 138 -4.23 -3.44 19.09
C ASN A 138 -4.65 -3.78 17.67
N PRO A 139 -3.76 -4.31 16.84
CA PRO A 139 -4.08 -4.74 15.47
C PRO A 139 -5.24 -5.74 15.46
N LYS A 140 -6.07 -5.68 14.40
CA LYS A 140 -7.18 -6.62 14.19
C LYS A 140 -6.85 -7.58 13.08
N GLY A 141 -7.04 -8.86 13.32
CA GLY A 141 -6.88 -9.89 12.30
C GLY A 141 -8.08 -9.91 11.35
N VAL A 142 -7.88 -9.55 10.10
CA VAL A 142 -8.90 -9.58 9.04
C VAL A 142 -8.89 -10.95 8.38
N ILE A 143 -9.98 -11.70 8.47
CA ILE A 143 -10.10 -13.04 7.88
C ILE A 143 -10.52 -12.91 6.41
N LEU A 144 -9.66 -13.32 5.51
CA LEU A 144 -9.92 -13.35 4.07
C LEU A 144 -10.22 -14.78 3.60
N SER A 145 -11.18 -14.91 2.69
CA SER A 145 -11.56 -16.20 2.11
C SER A 145 -10.79 -16.49 0.83
N HIS A 146 -10.70 -17.75 0.45
CA HIS A 146 -10.22 -18.16 -0.88
C HIS A 146 -11.01 -17.49 -2.00
N GLY A 147 -12.32 -17.36 -1.84
CA GLY A 147 -13.20 -16.70 -2.82
C GLY A 147 -12.89 -15.21 -2.97
N GLY A 148 -12.61 -14.51 -1.87
CA GLY A 148 -12.22 -13.09 -1.89
C GLY A 148 -10.92 -12.87 -2.66
N ILE A 149 -9.90 -13.71 -2.42
CA ILE A 149 -8.64 -13.69 -3.16
C ILE A 149 -8.88 -13.95 -4.66
N LEU A 150 -9.67 -14.98 -5.00
CA LEU A 150 -9.97 -15.34 -6.39
C LEU A 150 -10.79 -14.25 -7.11
N ASN A 151 -11.72 -13.59 -6.43
CA ASN A 151 -12.47 -12.46 -6.98
C ASN A 151 -11.53 -11.31 -7.35
N ASN A 152 -10.62 -10.95 -6.44
CA ASN A 152 -9.62 -9.92 -6.69
C ASN A 152 -8.68 -10.29 -7.83
N LEU A 153 -8.29 -11.56 -7.91
CA LEU A 153 -7.44 -12.09 -8.97
C LEU A 153 -8.07 -11.91 -10.36
N VAL A 154 -9.36 -12.20 -10.51
CA VAL A 154 -10.09 -12.00 -11.77
C VAL A 154 -10.04 -10.51 -12.17
N GLY A 155 -10.40 -9.60 -11.26
CA GLY A 155 -10.37 -8.16 -11.53
C GLY A 155 -8.97 -7.63 -11.84
N ALA A 156 -7.95 -8.06 -11.10
CA ALA A 156 -6.57 -7.68 -11.35
C ALA A 156 -6.08 -8.16 -12.74
N CYS A 157 -6.42 -9.39 -13.14
CA CYS A 157 -6.10 -9.90 -14.47
C CYS A 157 -6.78 -9.11 -15.58
N GLU A 158 -8.03 -8.68 -15.41
CA GLU A 158 -8.73 -7.82 -16.39
C GLU A 158 -8.01 -6.48 -16.59
N ILE A 159 -7.54 -5.84 -15.50
CA ILE A 159 -6.77 -4.59 -15.56
C ILE A 159 -5.38 -4.80 -16.23
N MET A 160 -4.73 -5.93 -15.95
CA MET A 160 -3.36 -6.17 -16.38
C MET A 160 -3.25 -6.72 -17.82
N LYS A 161 -4.18 -7.55 -18.28
CA LYS A 161 -4.15 -8.17 -19.62
C LYS A 161 -3.86 -7.18 -20.77
N PRO A 162 -4.48 -5.98 -20.83
CA PRO A 162 -4.19 -5.01 -21.90
C PRO A 162 -2.77 -4.46 -21.89
N LEU A 163 -1.99 -4.69 -20.82
CA LEU A 163 -0.63 -4.20 -20.66
C LEU A 163 0.42 -5.15 -21.25
N PHE A 164 0.05 -6.38 -21.63
CA PHE A 164 0.97 -7.42 -22.02
C PHE A 164 0.87 -7.75 -23.50
N ASN A 165 2.03 -7.75 -24.18
CA ASN A 165 2.22 -8.34 -25.51
C ASN A 165 3.16 -9.56 -25.45
N SER A 166 3.74 -9.84 -24.27
CA SER A 166 4.69 -10.92 -24.00
C SER A 166 4.59 -11.28 -22.52
N ARG A 167 5.34 -12.30 -22.09
CA ARG A 167 5.41 -12.68 -20.67
C ARG A 167 5.73 -11.47 -19.79
N PRO A 168 4.86 -11.09 -18.85
CA PRO A 168 5.10 -9.94 -18.00
C PRO A 168 6.22 -10.18 -16.98
N VAL A 169 6.89 -9.10 -16.61
CA VAL A 169 7.95 -9.08 -15.61
C VAL A 169 7.52 -8.17 -14.47
N PHE A 170 7.63 -8.65 -13.24
CA PHE A 170 7.35 -7.89 -12.03
C PHE A 170 8.58 -7.79 -11.15
N LEU A 171 8.66 -6.70 -10.41
CA LEU A 171 9.59 -6.52 -9.30
C LEU A 171 8.78 -6.30 -8.02
N THR A 172 8.74 -7.32 -7.17
CA THR A 172 8.07 -7.30 -5.87
C THR A 172 8.98 -6.65 -4.84
N TRP A 173 8.55 -5.53 -4.26
CA TRP A 173 9.31 -4.76 -3.28
C TRP A 173 8.48 -4.29 -2.09
N LEU A 174 7.16 -4.19 -2.25
CA LEU A 174 6.25 -3.96 -1.13
C LEU A 174 6.13 -5.24 -0.28
N PRO A 175 5.87 -5.13 1.03
CA PRO A 175 5.79 -6.32 1.89
C PRO A 175 4.69 -7.29 1.45
N LEU A 176 5.03 -8.56 1.23
CA LEU A 176 4.07 -9.63 0.93
C LEU A 176 3.10 -9.91 2.09
N SER A 177 3.46 -9.53 3.30
CA SER A 177 2.59 -9.55 4.47
C SER A 177 1.45 -8.51 4.43
N HIS A 178 1.52 -7.54 3.51
CA HIS A 178 0.46 -6.58 3.29
C HIS A 178 -0.52 -7.09 2.22
N SER A 179 -1.81 -6.98 2.47
CA SER A 179 -2.88 -7.46 1.57
C SER A 179 -2.73 -7.02 0.12
N TYR A 180 -2.21 -5.82 -0.13
CA TYR A 180 -2.01 -5.28 -1.48
C TYR A 180 -0.98 -6.09 -2.28
N GLU A 181 0.25 -6.24 -1.79
CA GLU A 181 1.28 -7.00 -2.51
C GLU A 181 0.98 -8.49 -2.51
N HIS A 182 0.35 -9.01 -1.45
CA HIS A 182 -0.14 -10.38 -1.38
C HIS A 182 -1.10 -10.72 -2.53
N CYS A 183 -2.10 -9.87 -2.77
CA CYS A 183 -3.01 -10.01 -3.91
C CYS A 183 -2.26 -9.93 -5.26
N VAL A 184 -1.32 -9.01 -5.39
CA VAL A 184 -0.51 -8.85 -6.61
C VAL A 184 0.32 -10.11 -6.87
N GLN A 185 0.85 -10.76 -5.84
CA GLN A 185 1.62 -12.01 -5.98
C GLN A 185 0.77 -13.13 -6.60
N PHE A 186 -0.48 -13.29 -6.19
CA PHE A 186 -1.41 -14.23 -6.84
C PHE A 186 -1.67 -13.87 -8.31
N ALA A 187 -1.85 -12.57 -8.59
CA ALA A 187 -2.06 -12.10 -9.95
C ALA A 187 -0.84 -12.35 -10.84
N GLN A 188 0.39 -12.19 -10.31
CA GLN A 188 1.63 -12.50 -11.01
C GLN A 188 1.68 -13.98 -11.44
N ILE A 189 1.27 -14.90 -10.58
CA ILE A 189 1.18 -16.33 -10.88
C ILE A 189 0.14 -16.59 -11.97
N ALA A 190 -1.06 -16.03 -11.82
CA ALA A 190 -2.17 -16.25 -12.76
C ALA A 190 -1.87 -15.77 -14.20
N VAL A 191 -1.04 -14.73 -14.35
CA VAL A 191 -0.61 -14.24 -15.67
C VAL A 191 0.71 -14.88 -16.14
N GLY A 192 1.26 -15.86 -15.41
CA GLY A 192 2.51 -16.55 -15.73
C GLY A 192 3.73 -15.61 -15.76
N ALA A 193 3.77 -14.62 -14.87
CA ALA A 193 4.82 -13.62 -14.83
C ALA A 193 6.19 -14.20 -14.48
N LYS A 194 7.25 -13.48 -14.88
CA LYS A 194 8.58 -13.59 -14.27
C LYS A 194 8.63 -12.61 -13.10
N VAL A 195 8.91 -13.11 -11.90
CA VAL A 195 8.91 -12.31 -10.68
C VAL A 195 10.33 -12.19 -10.14
N TYR A 196 10.75 -10.96 -9.87
CA TYR A 196 11.96 -10.63 -9.14
C TYR A 196 11.56 -10.05 -7.78
N TYR A 197 12.35 -10.33 -6.77
CA TYR A 197 12.19 -9.76 -5.43
C TYR A 197 13.31 -8.74 -5.20
N ALA A 198 12.94 -7.52 -4.78
CA ALA A 198 13.91 -6.49 -4.48
C ALA A 198 14.69 -6.84 -3.21
N GLU A 199 15.98 -6.57 -3.20
CA GLU A 199 16.85 -6.84 -2.05
C GLU A 199 16.51 -5.93 -0.87
N LYS A 200 16.45 -4.60 -1.13
CA LYS A 200 16.12 -3.56 -0.15
C LYS A 200 15.77 -2.25 -0.85
N ILE A 201 15.15 -1.32 -0.14
CA ILE A 201 14.64 -0.06 -0.71
C ILE A 201 15.77 0.79 -1.30
N GLU A 202 16.94 0.82 -0.69
CA GLU A 202 18.10 1.61 -1.15
C GLU A 202 18.60 1.15 -2.53
N LYS A 203 18.44 -0.15 -2.85
CA LYS A 203 18.83 -0.74 -4.14
C LYS A 203 17.69 -0.80 -5.16
N LEU A 204 16.53 -0.25 -4.83
CA LEU A 204 15.33 -0.41 -5.67
C LEU A 204 15.54 0.06 -7.12
N LEU A 205 16.24 1.17 -7.34
CA LEU A 205 16.53 1.69 -8.69
C LEU A 205 17.47 0.76 -9.48
N GLU A 206 18.44 0.14 -8.84
CA GLU A 206 19.32 -0.85 -9.44
C GLU A 206 18.53 -2.09 -9.83
N ASN A 207 17.72 -2.61 -8.89
CA ASN A 207 16.86 -3.76 -9.13
C ASN A 207 15.83 -3.51 -10.25
N ILE A 208 15.29 -2.29 -10.37
CA ILE A 208 14.43 -1.89 -11.50
C ILE A 208 15.19 -1.96 -12.83
N SER A 209 16.42 -1.48 -12.85
CA SER A 209 17.25 -1.48 -14.06
C SER A 209 17.59 -2.91 -14.52
N GLU A 210 17.81 -3.82 -13.59
CA GLU A 210 18.12 -5.23 -13.85
C GLU A 210 16.88 -6.04 -14.26
N ALA A 211 15.82 -5.94 -13.46
CA ALA A 211 14.57 -6.70 -13.67
C ALA A 211 13.80 -6.21 -14.92
N LYS A 212 13.90 -4.91 -15.24
CA LYS A 212 13.18 -4.25 -16.36
C LYS A 212 11.67 -4.56 -16.31
N PRO A 213 10.99 -4.23 -15.22
CA PRO A 213 9.61 -4.65 -14.97
C PRO A 213 8.65 -4.10 -16.03
N THR A 214 7.63 -4.88 -16.35
CA THR A 214 6.50 -4.48 -17.20
C THR A 214 5.46 -3.69 -16.42
N ILE A 215 5.22 -4.12 -15.18
CA ILE A 215 4.32 -3.46 -14.22
C ILE A 215 5.05 -3.33 -12.89
N MET A 216 4.81 -2.22 -12.21
CA MET A 216 5.24 -2.00 -10.82
C MET A 216 4.08 -1.54 -9.96
N THR A 217 3.92 -2.19 -8.83
CA THR A 217 3.07 -1.71 -7.74
C THR A 217 3.85 -0.73 -6.88
N ALA A 218 3.20 0.33 -6.43
CA ALA A 218 3.82 1.26 -5.49
C ALA A 218 2.76 2.02 -4.65
N VAL A 219 3.25 2.71 -3.63
CA VAL A 219 2.45 3.54 -2.71
C VAL A 219 2.67 5.03 -2.99
N PRO A 220 1.75 5.93 -2.58
CA PRO A 220 1.82 7.37 -2.88
C PRO A 220 3.17 8.02 -2.55
N ARG A 221 3.80 7.65 -1.45
CA ARG A 221 5.12 8.18 -1.05
C ARG A 221 6.22 7.91 -2.08
N PHE A 222 6.20 6.74 -2.73
CA PHE A 222 7.13 6.43 -3.81
C PHE A 222 6.93 7.39 -5.00
N TYR A 223 5.68 7.62 -5.40
CA TYR A 223 5.37 8.51 -6.52
C TYR A 223 5.73 9.96 -6.23
N GLN A 224 5.56 10.43 -4.99
CA GLN A 224 5.96 11.75 -4.56
C GLN A 224 7.48 11.93 -4.67
N ASN A 225 8.26 10.99 -4.16
CA ASN A 225 9.72 11.01 -4.28
C ASN A 225 10.17 10.98 -5.74
N LEU A 226 9.49 10.18 -6.56
CA LEU A 226 9.74 10.08 -7.99
C LEU A 226 9.44 11.40 -8.72
N TYR A 227 8.27 12.00 -8.44
CA TYR A 227 7.87 13.32 -8.94
C TYR A 227 8.91 14.36 -8.61
N ASN A 228 9.29 14.49 -7.34
CA ASN A 228 10.28 15.46 -6.89
C ASN A 228 11.61 15.28 -7.62
N LYS A 229 12.13 14.04 -7.70
CA LYS A 229 13.40 13.74 -8.39
C LYS A 229 13.37 14.08 -9.87
N ILE A 230 12.30 13.70 -10.57
CA ILE A 230 12.16 13.99 -12.02
C ILE A 230 11.95 15.49 -12.22
N ASN A 231 11.08 16.14 -11.46
CA ASN A 231 10.72 17.55 -11.61
C ASN A 231 11.92 18.49 -11.36
N ILE A 232 12.73 18.21 -10.32
CA ILE A 232 13.97 18.95 -10.06
C ILE A 232 14.92 18.85 -11.25
N ASN A 233 15.09 17.64 -11.82
CA ASN A 233 15.97 17.45 -12.96
C ASN A 233 15.44 18.13 -14.24
N LEU A 234 14.12 18.15 -14.44
CA LEU A 234 13.50 18.81 -15.58
C LEU A 234 13.59 20.35 -15.46
N LYS A 235 13.39 20.91 -14.26
CA LYS A 235 13.48 22.36 -14.00
C LYS A 235 14.89 22.93 -14.21
N LYS A 236 15.95 22.10 -14.12
CA LYS A 236 17.33 22.50 -14.40
C LYS A 236 17.62 22.64 -15.89
N GLN A 237 16.75 22.18 -16.78
CA GLN A 237 16.97 22.28 -18.21
C GLN A 237 16.60 23.66 -18.74
N THR A 238 17.38 24.15 -19.75
CA THR A 238 17.21 25.46 -20.38
C THR A 238 17.08 25.35 -21.89
N GLY A 239 16.73 26.45 -22.56
CA GLY A 239 16.68 26.53 -24.03
C GLY A 239 15.67 25.55 -24.67
N LEU A 240 16.10 24.87 -25.72
CA LEU A 240 15.24 23.94 -26.48
C LEU A 240 14.75 22.76 -25.62
N LYS A 241 15.59 22.27 -24.71
CA LYS A 241 15.21 21.17 -23.82
C LYS A 241 14.06 21.56 -22.91
N ALA A 242 14.07 22.77 -22.33
CA ALA A 242 12.98 23.29 -21.50
C ALA A 242 11.65 23.36 -22.29
N LYS A 243 11.69 23.86 -23.55
CA LYS A 243 10.51 23.90 -24.44
C LYS A 243 9.95 22.52 -24.75
N LEU A 244 10.82 21.50 -24.97
CA LEU A 244 10.38 20.13 -25.19
C LEU A 244 9.73 19.52 -23.94
N ILE A 245 10.23 19.83 -22.75
CA ILE A 245 9.65 19.40 -21.47
C ILE A 245 8.27 20.01 -21.28
N GLU A 246 8.14 21.32 -21.47
CA GLU A 246 6.84 22.03 -21.40
C GLU A 246 5.83 21.44 -22.38
N ALA A 247 6.23 21.21 -23.63
CA ALA A 247 5.41 20.54 -24.63
C ALA A 247 5.01 19.13 -24.18
N THR A 248 5.93 18.37 -23.57
CA THR A 248 5.66 17.03 -23.04
C THR A 248 4.56 17.05 -22.00
N LEU A 249 4.63 17.96 -21.03
CA LEU A 249 3.64 18.09 -19.97
C LEU A 249 2.28 18.56 -20.51
N ARG A 250 2.27 19.59 -21.35
CA ARG A 250 1.05 20.14 -21.96
C ARG A 250 0.33 19.12 -22.84
N LEU A 251 1.06 18.44 -23.74
CA LEU A 251 0.47 17.46 -24.66
C LEU A 251 0.10 16.17 -23.94
N GLY A 252 0.87 15.77 -22.91
CA GLY A 252 0.54 14.64 -22.04
C GLY A 252 -0.77 14.87 -21.29
N LYS A 253 -0.96 16.05 -20.74
CA LYS A 253 -2.22 16.44 -20.07
C LYS A 253 -3.41 16.45 -21.05
N LYS A 254 -3.24 17.00 -22.27
CA LYS A 254 -4.28 16.93 -23.32
C LYS A 254 -4.68 15.48 -23.63
N LYS A 255 -3.69 14.58 -23.77
CA LYS A 255 -3.93 13.17 -24.02
C LYS A 255 -4.68 12.51 -22.87
N LEU A 256 -4.29 12.78 -21.63
CA LEU A 256 -4.93 12.24 -20.43
C LEU A 256 -6.41 12.67 -20.34
N LEU A 257 -6.71 13.92 -20.73
CA LEU A 257 -8.06 14.50 -20.72
C LEU A 257 -8.86 14.19 -22.01
N ASN A 258 -8.35 13.33 -22.90
CA ASN A 258 -8.93 13.01 -24.21
C ASN A 258 -9.27 14.24 -25.06
N GLN A 259 -8.49 15.32 -24.94
CA GLN A 259 -8.66 16.54 -25.73
C GLN A 259 -8.07 16.35 -27.15
N LYS A 260 -8.76 16.90 -28.14
CA LYS A 260 -8.28 16.88 -29.52
C LYS A 260 -6.96 17.64 -29.67
N MET A 261 -6.00 17.05 -30.36
CA MET A 261 -4.73 17.68 -30.75
C MET A 261 -4.79 18.15 -32.19
N SER A 262 -4.22 19.33 -32.45
CA SER A 262 -4.02 19.81 -33.84
C SER A 262 -2.98 18.96 -34.57
N PHE A 263 -2.90 19.10 -35.89
CA PHE A 263 -1.90 18.39 -36.72
C PHE A 263 -0.46 18.66 -36.23
N TYR A 264 -0.13 19.93 -35.98
CA TYR A 264 1.19 20.32 -35.43
C TYR A 264 1.45 19.75 -34.04
N GLU A 265 0.44 19.71 -33.18
CA GLU A 265 0.58 19.12 -31.85
C GLU A 265 0.85 17.60 -31.92
N ASN A 266 0.26 16.90 -32.87
CA ASN A 266 0.55 15.49 -33.09
C ASN A 266 2.01 15.25 -33.53
N ILE A 267 2.55 16.10 -34.40
CA ILE A 267 3.98 16.03 -34.80
C ILE A 267 4.88 16.28 -33.58
N ILE A 268 4.62 17.34 -32.82
CA ILE A 268 5.39 17.66 -31.61
C ILE A 268 5.28 16.50 -30.61
N ASN A 269 4.09 15.88 -30.47
CA ASN A 269 3.89 14.76 -29.56
C ASN A 269 4.75 13.53 -29.95
N LEU A 270 4.96 13.25 -31.23
CA LEU A 270 5.88 12.20 -31.70
C LEU A 270 7.34 12.51 -31.35
N ILE A 271 7.74 13.78 -31.48
CA ILE A 271 9.09 14.23 -31.11
C ILE A 271 9.32 14.06 -29.61
N VAL A 272 8.41 14.56 -28.76
CA VAL A 272 8.57 14.45 -27.30
C VAL A 272 8.42 13.01 -26.79
N GLU A 273 7.64 12.16 -27.49
CA GLU A 273 7.59 10.72 -27.17
C GLU A 273 8.99 10.09 -27.27
N THR A 274 9.72 10.43 -28.34
CA THR A 274 11.04 9.85 -28.59
C THR A 274 12.14 10.49 -27.75
N LEU A 275 12.15 11.82 -27.66
CA LEU A 275 13.26 12.57 -27.04
C LEU A 275 13.14 12.71 -25.52
N VAL A 276 11.91 12.66 -24.98
CA VAL A 276 11.65 12.88 -23.54
C VAL A 276 11.08 11.62 -22.89
N ARG A 277 9.88 11.17 -23.29
CA ARG A 277 9.17 10.08 -22.59
C ARG A 277 9.94 8.76 -22.65
N LYS A 278 10.48 8.37 -23.81
CA LYS A 278 11.32 7.15 -23.93
C LYS A 278 12.58 7.21 -23.07
N LYS A 279 13.20 8.40 -22.91
CA LYS A 279 14.37 8.56 -22.03
C LYS A 279 14.00 8.39 -20.55
N ILE A 280 12.85 8.93 -20.14
CA ILE A 280 12.35 8.74 -18.77
C ILE A 280 12.02 7.26 -18.54
N LYS A 281 11.30 6.60 -19.45
CA LYS A 281 11.01 5.16 -19.36
C LYS A 281 12.26 4.30 -19.27
N LYS A 282 13.34 4.68 -19.96
CA LYS A 282 14.61 3.94 -19.93
C LYS A 282 15.21 3.86 -18.52
N GLN A 283 14.95 4.84 -17.64
CA GLN A 283 15.38 4.80 -16.25
C GLN A 283 14.66 3.71 -15.44
N PHE A 284 13.52 3.22 -15.95
CA PHE A 284 12.75 2.10 -15.40
C PHE A 284 12.94 0.81 -16.21
N GLY A 285 14.12 0.60 -16.79
CA GLY A 285 14.43 -0.58 -17.59
C GLY A 285 13.83 -0.59 -19.01
N GLY A 286 13.06 0.44 -19.40
CA GLY A 286 12.50 0.63 -20.74
C GLY A 286 11.22 -0.15 -21.05
N ASN A 287 10.87 -1.17 -20.29
CA ASN A 287 9.74 -2.07 -20.54
C ASN A 287 8.45 -1.68 -19.79
N LEU A 288 8.54 -0.70 -18.88
CA LEU A 288 7.43 -0.33 -18.03
C LEU A 288 6.21 0.15 -18.84
N LYS A 289 5.08 -0.51 -18.65
CA LYS A 289 3.79 -0.20 -19.29
C LYS A 289 2.91 0.63 -18.35
N ALA A 290 2.90 0.30 -17.06
CA ALA A 290 2.15 1.03 -16.07
C ALA A 290 2.72 0.85 -14.66
N PHE A 291 2.51 1.86 -13.83
CA PHE A 291 2.48 1.74 -12.38
C PHE A 291 1.05 1.47 -11.91
N ILE A 292 0.91 0.72 -10.82
CA ILE A 292 -0.36 0.57 -10.11
C ILE A 292 -0.19 1.19 -8.73
N SER A 293 -0.97 2.21 -8.43
CA SER A 293 -0.95 2.94 -7.16
C SER A 293 -2.03 2.41 -6.23
N GLY A 294 -1.63 1.96 -5.05
CA GLY A 294 -2.54 1.50 -4.01
C GLY A 294 -2.09 1.94 -2.61
N GLY A 295 -2.89 1.59 -1.60
CA GLY A 295 -2.55 1.83 -0.20
C GLY A 295 -2.78 3.26 0.30
N GLY A 296 -3.15 4.22 -0.55
CA GLY A 296 -3.46 5.61 -0.19
C GLY A 296 -3.81 6.44 -1.41
N ALA A 297 -4.33 7.65 -1.20
CA ALA A 297 -4.65 8.57 -2.29
C ALA A 297 -3.37 9.11 -2.94
N LEU A 298 -3.32 9.06 -4.28
CA LEU A 298 -2.28 9.71 -5.07
C LEU A 298 -2.71 11.15 -5.34
N ASP A 299 -1.81 12.08 -5.09
CA ASP A 299 -2.06 13.49 -5.41
C ASP A 299 -2.34 13.69 -6.91
N LYS A 300 -3.30 14.57 -7.22
CA LYS A 300 -3.73 14.86 -8.59
C LYS A 300 -2.59 15.37 -9.46
N GLU A 301 -1.81 16.34 -8.97
CA GLU A 301 -0.72 16.97 -9.71
C GLU A 301 0.36 15.93 -10.06
N ILE A 302 0.70 15.07 -9.08
CA ILE A 302 1.66 13.98 -9.28
C ILE A 302 1.13 12.97 -10.30
N GLY A 303 -0.14 12.58 -10.19
CA GLY A 303 -0.76 11.66 -11.14
C GLY A 303 -0.81 12.22 -12.57
N GLU A 304 -1.20 13.50 -12.75
CA GLU A 304 -1.18 14.19 -14.04
C GLU A 304 0.24 14.27 -14.61
N PHE A 305 1.21 14.62 -13.79
CA PHE A 305 2.61 14.72 -14.18
C PHE A 305 3.16 13.37 -14.67
N LEU A 306 3.04 12.31 -13.87
CA LEU A 306 3.57 10.99 -14.20
C LEU A 306 2.97 10.47 -15.52
N ASN A 307 1.66 10.57 -15.69
CA ASN A 307 1.01 10.20 -16.94
C ASN A 307 1.51 11.04 -18.12
N SER A 308 1.71 12.35 -17.92
CA SER A 308 2.18 13.27 -18.98
C SER A 308 3.59 12.98 -19.43
N VAL A 309 4.49 12.59 -18.51
CA VAL A 309 5.89 12.24 -18.85
C VAL A 309 6.05 10.79 -19.37
N GLY A 310 4.94 10.09 -19.59
CA GLY A 310 4.95 8.76 -20.19
C GLY A 310 5.10 7.60 -19.20
N LEU A 311 4.79 7.83 -17.93
CA LEU A 311 4.72 6.84 -16.86
C LEU A 311 3.26 6.62 -16.44
N PRO A 312 2.46 5.83 -17.21
CA PRO A 312 1.07 5.60 -16.88
C PRO A 312 0.92 5.10 -15.45
N THR A 313 0.08 5.76 -14.66
CA THR A 313 -0.14 5.43 -13.25
C THR A 313 -1.62 5.22 -13.02
N LEU A 314 -1.97 3.97 -12.70
CA LEU A 314 -3.34 3.52 -12.47
C LEU A 314 -3.60 3.52 -10.97
N GLN A 315 -4.56 4.29 -10.52
CA GLN A 315 -4.97 4.26 -9.12
C GLN A 315 -5.98 3.14 -8.89
N GLY A 316 -5.75 2.33 -7.83
CA GLY A 316 -6.70 1.39 -7.29
C GLY A 316 -7.13 1.78 -5.86
N TYR A 317 -8.29 1.29 -5.46
CA TYR A 317 -8.87 1.47 -4.13
C TYR A 317 -9.20 0.14 -3.50
N GLY A 318 -9.01 0.08 -2.21
CA GLY A 318 -9.43 -1.03 -1.38
C GLY A 318 -8.86 -0.99 0.03
N LEU A 319 -9.25 -1.98 0.79
CA LEU A 319 -8.94 -2.17 2.20
C LEU A 319 -8.51 -3.62 2.40
N THR A 320 -7.82 -3.94 3.46
CA THR A 320 -7.59 -5.36 3.82
C THR A 320 -8.91 -6.11 3.91
N GLU A 321 -9.94 -5.48 4.44
CA GLU A 321 -11.30 -6.00 4.58
C GLU A 321 -12.03 -6.27 3.23
N THR A 322 -11.39 -5.93 2.09
CA THR A 322 -11.93 -6.19 0.73
C THR A 322 -11.01 -7.05 -0.15
N SER A 323 -10.06 -7.78 0.42
CA SER A 323 -9.18 -8.82 -0.17
C SER A 323 -8.16 -8.39 -1.24
N PRO A 324 -7.56 -7.23 -1.36
CA PRO A 324 -7.98 -5.95 -0.81
C PRO A 324 -8.75 -5.07 -1.79
N VAL A 325 -8.80 -5.38 -3.12
CA VAL A 325 -9.16 -4.43 -4.18
C VAL A 325 -10.67 -4.35 -4.39
N VAL A 326 -11.20 -3.13 -4.37
CA VAL A 326 -12.58 -2.80 -4.75
C VAL A 326 -12.65 -2.35 -6.20
N SER A 327 -11.74 -1.43 -6.61
CA SER A 327 -11.73 -0.80 -7.94
C SER A 327 -10.33 -0.45 -8.39
N CYS A 328 -10.13 -0.29 -9.71
CA CYS A 328 -8.89 0.21 -10.28
C CYS A 328 -9.14 0.91 -11.63
N ASN A 329 -8.36 1.96 -11.93
CA ASN A 329 -8.37 2.61 -13.23
C ASN A 329 -7.88 1.67 -14.33
N PRO A 330 -8.61 1.51 -15.44
CA PRO A 330 -8.13 0.79 -16.62
C PRO A 330 -7.17 1.67 -17.46
N ILE A 331 -6.20 1.05 -18.12
CA ILE A 331 -5.17 1.78 -18.91
C ILE A 331 -5.75 2.62 -20.06
N HIS A 332 -6.87 2.19 -20.64
CA HIS A 332 -7.48 2.88 -21.77
C HIS A 332 -8.29 4.12 -21.36
N LYS A 333 -8.59 4.29 -20.06
CA LYS A 333 -9.37 5.42 -19.53
C LYS A 333 -8.92 5.77 -18.12
N ILE A 334 -7.74 6.36 -18.00
CA ILE A 334 -7.19 6.81 -16.71
C ILE A 334 -7.86 8.11 -16.31
N ARG A 335 -8.46 8.14 -15.11
CA ARG A 335 -8.92 9.36 -14.45
C ARG A 335 -8.14 9.56 -13.15
N VAL A 336 -7.31 10.58 -13.14
CA VAL A 336 -6.37 10.82 -12.02
C VAL A 336 -7.10 11.13 -10.70
N GLU A 337 -8.29 11.71 -10.76
CA GLU A 337 -9.09 12.02 -9.55
C GLU A 337 -10.00 10.87 -9.12
N SER A 338 -9.90 9.72 -9.79
CA SER A 338 -10.73 8.56 -9.53
C SER A 338 -9.87 7.31 -9.32
N VAL A 339 -10.44 6.34 -8.65
CA VAL A 339 -9.86 5.02 -8.44
C VAL A 339 -10.46 3.97 -9.39
N GLY A 340 -11.11 4.42 -10.47
CA GLY A 340 -11.69 3.55 -11.50
C GLY A 340 -13.04 2.95 -11.12
N PRO A 341 -13.62 2.14 -12.02
CA PRO A 341 -14.85 1.40 -11.75
C PRO A 341 -14.58 0.21 -10.83
N PRO A 342 -15.57 -0.26 -10.06
CA PRO A 342 -15.47 -1.48 -9.27
C PRO A 342 -15.10 -2.70 -10.12
N PHE A 343 -14.33 -3.62 -9.56
CA PHE A 343 -14.08 -4.91 -10.18
C PHE A 343 -15.37 -5.70 -10.38
N LYS A 344 -15.41 -6.50 -11.41
CA LYS A 344 -16.56 -7.36 -11.71
C LYS A 344 -16.88 -8.26 -10.50
N GLY A 345 -18.16 -8.28 -10.10
CA GLY A 345 -18.63 -9.00 -8.92
C GLY A 345 -18.65 -8.18 -7.64
N ASN A 346 -18.00 -7.02 -7.60
CA ASN A 346 -18.09 -6.08 -6.48
C ASN A 346 -19.24 -5.10 -6.71
N GLN A 347 -20.10 -4.96 -5.71
CA GLN A 347 -21.15 -3.95 -5.67
C GLN A 347 -20.68 -2.80 -4.77
N VAL A 348 -20.84 -1.57 -5.24
CA VAL A 348 -20.48 -0.36 -4.48
C VAL A 348 -21.67 0.58 -4.50
N LYS A 349 -21.99 1.17 -3.36
CA LYS A 349 -22.98 2.24 -3.24
C LYS A 349 -22.51 3.30 -2.23
N ILE A 350 -23.07 4.47 -2.31
CA ILE A 350 -22.82 5.57 -1.37
C ILE A 350 -24.01 5.66 -0.41
N ALA A 351 -23.71 5.67 0.88
CA ALA A 351 -24.71 5.87 1.94
C ALA A 351 -25.12 7.36 2.03
N ASN A 352 -26.17 7.65 2.80
CA ASN A 352 -26.70 9.02 2.93
C ASN A 352 -25.69 10.00 3.54
N ASP A 353 -24.76 9.51 4.32
CA ASP A 353 -23.67 10.30 4.93
C ASP A 353 -22.40 10.37 4.05
N GLY A 354 -22.47 9.87 2.81
CA GLY A 354 -21.36 9.84 1.86
C GLY A 354 -20.42 8.65 2.01
N GLU A 355 -20.66 7.74 2.96
CA GLU A 355 -19.80 6.57 3.18
C GLU A 355 -19.90 5.58 2.01
N ILE A 356 -18.75 5.09 1.58
CA ILE A 356 -18.65 4.02 0.56
C ILE A 356 -18.99 2.69 1.21
N LEU A 357 -19.98 2.01 0.68
CA LEU A 357 -20.39 0.67 1.10
C LEU A 357 -20.04 -0.33 0.00
N VAL A 358 -19.44 -1.47 0.41
CA VAL A 358 -19.00 -2.53 -0.50
C VAL A 358 -19.70 -3.84 -0.16
N LYS A 359 -20.18 -4.55 -1.19
CA LYS A 359 -20.72 -5.90 -1.07
C LYS A 359 -20.18 -6.76 -2.21
N GLY A 360 -19.75 -7.97 -1.88
CA GLY A 360 -19.21 -8.91 -2.85
C GLY A 360 -18.44 -10.03 -2.16
N GLU A 361 -17.98 -10.97 -2.96
CA GLU A 361 -17.16 -12.07 -2.46
C GLU A 361 -15.78 -11.58 -1.95
N ASN A 362 -15.34 -10.40 -2.40
CA ASN A 362 -14.13 -9.75 -1.93
C ASN A 362 -14.21 -9.27 -0.47
N VAL A 363 -15.40 -9.16 0.12
CA VAL A 363 -15.56 -8.72 1.52
C VAL A 363 -15.06 -9.81 2.47
N MET A 364 -14.34 -9.42 3.50
CA MET A 364 -13.80 -10.29 4.54
C MET A 364 -14.89 -11.16 5.20
N LEU A 365 -14.51 -12.29 5.76
CA LEU A 365 -15.40 -13.11 6.59
C LEU A 365 -15.69 -12.47 7.95
N GLY A 366 -14.82 -11.59 8.41
CA GLY A 366 -14.92 -10.86 9.67
C GLY A 366 -13.57 -10.62 10.31
N TYR A 367 -13.58 -10.04 11.50
CA TYR A 367 -12.38 -9.89 12.34
C TYR A 367 -12.19 -11.12 13.24
N TRP A 368 -10.97 -11.64 13.30
CA TRP A 368 -10.60 -12.77 14.14
C TRP A 368 -10.91 -12.49 15.61
N ASN A 369 -11.64 -13.42 16.23
CA ASN A 369 -12.08 -13.33 17.63
C ASN A 369 -12.84 -12.03 18.02
N LYS A 370 -13.39 -11.26 17.05
CA LYS A 370 -14.02 -9.96 17.27
C LYS A 370 -15.38 -9.87 16.58
N LYS A 371 -16.32 -10.72 17.00
CA LYS A 371 -17.68 -10.81 16.40
C LYS A 371 -18.41 -9.47 16.46
N GLU A 372 -18.46 -8.82 17.61
CA GLU A 372 -19.16 -7.55 17.78
C GLU A 372 -18.59 -6.43 16.90
N GLU A 373 -17.27 -6.41 16.70
CA GLU A 373 -16.62 -5.44 15.80
C GLU A 373 -16.91 -5.74 14.32
N THR A 374 -17.05 -7.02 13.99
CA THR A 374 -17.46 -7.45 12.64
C THR A 374 -18.89 -7.00 12.35
N GLU A 375 -19.83 -7.22 13.28
CA GLU A 375 -21.24 -6.84 13.13
C GLU A 375 -21.45 -5.32 13.03
N LYS A 376 -20.53 -4.52 13.62
CA LYS A 376 -20.55 -3.05 13.49
C LYS A 376 -20.15 -2.56 12.10
N VAL A 377 -19.35 -3.30 11.35
CA VAL A 377 -18.85 -2.89 10.03
C VAL A 377 -19.48 -3.65 8.87
N ILE A 378 -20.03 -4.85 9.11
CA ILE A 378 -20.77 -5.60 8.08
C ILE A 378 -22.25 -5.62 8.47
N ILE A 379 -23.03 -4.73 7.84
CA ILE A 379 -24.45 -4.53 8.15
C ILE A 379 -25.27 -4.94 6.93
N ASN A 380 -26.17 -5.91 7.06
CA ASN A 380 -27.00 -6.44 5.98
C ASN A 380 -26.19 -6.91 4.75
N GLY A 381 -24.99 -7.45 4.99
CA GLY A 381 -24.08 -7.93 3.94
C GLY A 381 -23.30 -6.82 3.22
N TRP A 382 -23.38 -5.57 3.69
CA TRP A 382 -22.59 -4.45 3.21
C TRP A 382 -21.49 -4.10 4.19
N LEU A 383 -20.26 -4.05 3.71
CA LEU A 383 -19.12 -3.53 4.48
C LEU A 383 -19.17 -2.00 4.48
N HIS A 384 -19.20 -1.42 5.66
CA HIS A 384 -19.01 0.00 5.92
C HIS A 384 -17.51 0.29 5.95
N THR A 385 -16.99 0.92 4.89
CA THR A 385 -15.53 1.06 4.69
C THR A 385 -14.90 2.11 5.57
N GLY A 386 -15.68 3.05 6.07
CA GLY A 386 -15.18 4.24 6.76
C GLY A 386 -14.53 5.26 5.82
N ASP A 387 -14.60 5.07 4.51
CA ASP A 387 -14.12 6.01 3.50
C ASP A 387 -15.32 6.74 2.89
N ILE A 388 -15.17 8.03 2.60
CA ILE A 388 -16.18 8.88 1.99
C ILE A 388 -15.87 9.06 0.51
N GLY A 389 -16.90 9.06 -0.33
CA GLY A 389 -16.68 9.21 -1.77
C GLY A 389 -17.96 9.39 -2.58
N GLU A 390 -17.78 9.38 -3.88
CA GLU A 390 -18.84 9.54 -4.86
C GLU A 390 -18.65 8.60 -6.06
N ILE A 391 -19.75 8.23 -6.72
CA ILE A 391 -19.74 7.42 -7.94
C ILE A 391 -20.25 8.28 -9.07
N ASP A 392 -19.46 8.37 -10.16
CA ASP A 392 -19.92 9.03 -11.39
C ASP A 392 -21.03 8.18 -12.01
N SER A 393 -22.23 8.75 -12.09
CA SER A 393 -23.44 8.08 -12.62
C SER A 393 -23.35 7.70 -14.10
N LYS A 394 -22.41 8.31 -14.86
CA LYS A 394 -22.27 8.08 -16.31
C LYS A 394 -21.52 6.78 -16.62
N ASP A 395 -20.53 6.42 -15.81
CA ASP A 395 -19.63 5.31 -16.13
C ASP A 395 -19.14 4.52 -14.90
N GLY A 396 -19.69 4.81 -13.73
CA GLY A 396 -19.43 4.05 -12.51
C GLY A 396 -18.05 4.27 -11.88
N TYR A 397 -17.31 5.32 -12.30
CA TYR A 397 -16.00 5.63 -11.71
C TYR A 397 -16.18 6.10 -10.27
N LEU A 398 -15.46 5.43 -9.36
CA LEU A 398 -15.44 5.75 -7.94
C LEU A 398 -14.38 6.80 -7.65
N LYS A 399 -14.72 7.81 -6.85
CA LYS A 399 -13.81 8.83 -6.36
C LYS A 399 -13.84 8.83 -4.83
N ILE A 400 -12.68 8.70 -4.21
CA ILE A 400 -12.52 8.81 -2.77
C ILE A 400 -12.26 10.28 -2.44
N THR A 401 -13.03 10.84 -1.55
CA THR A 401 -12.88 12.24 -1.14
C THR A 401 -12.19 12.37 0.20
N ASP A 402 -12.44 11.44 1.13
CA ASP A 402 -11.84 11.49 2.45
C ASP A 402 -11.97 10.16 3.21
N ARG A 403 -11.50 10.16 4.46
CA ARG A 403 -11.66 9.09 5.42
C ARG A 403 -12.46 9.58 6.63
N LYS A 404 -13.61 8.97 6.91
CA LYS A 404 -14.58 9.40 7.94
C LYS A 404 -13.95 9.67 9.31
N LYS A 405 -12.94 8.86 9.69
CA LYS A 405 -12.22 9.00 10.97
C LYS A 405 -11.12 10.08 10.97
N ASP A 406 -10.67 10.48 9.79
CA ASP A 406 -9.58 11.45 9.64
C ASP A 406 -10.12 12.85 9.32
N ILE A 407 -11.40 12.98 8.97
CA ILE A 407 -12.07 14.29 8.77
C ILE A 407 -11.93 15.11 10.05
N ILE A 408 -11.46 16.32 9.87
CA ILE A 408 -11.45 17.35 10.90
C ILE A 408 -12.80 18.06 10.86
N VAL A 409 -13.54 18.01 11.97
CA VAL A 409 -14.77 18.78 12.11
C VAL A 409 -14.43 20.09 12.79
N SER A 410 -14.57 21.22 12.08
CA SER A 410 -14.31 22.56 12.64
C SER A 410 -15.26 22.87 13.82
N ALA A 411 -14.95 23.89 14.62
CA ALA A 411 -15.87 24.37 15.66
C ALA A 411 -17.21 24.82 15.09
N GLY A 412 -17.27 25.20 13.80
CA GLY A 412 -18.49 25.55 13.06
C GLY A 412 -19.27 24.36 12.49
N GLY A 413 -18.75 23.13 12.62
CA GLY A 413 -19.39 21.92 12.11
C GLY A 413 -19.00 21.55 10.67
N ASP A 414 -18.07 22.28 10.03
CA ASP A 414 -17.63 22.00 8.67
C ASP A 414 -16.64 20.83 8.63
N ASN A 415 -16.80 19.98 7.63
CA ASN A 415 -15.91 18.84 7.38
C ASN A 415 -14.71 19.28 6.53
N ILE A 416 -13.51 19.10 7.04
CA ILE A 416 -12.27 19.48 6.37
C ILE A 416 -11.41 18.24 6.17
N SER A 417 -10.93 18.03 4.94
CA SER A 417 -10.00 16.96 4.60
C SER A 417 -8.55 17.33 4.94
N PRO A 418 -7.95 16.77 5.98
CA PRO A 418 -6.55 17.04 6.29
C PRO A 418 -5.61 16.47 5.22
N ALA A 419 -5.93 15.31 4.65
CA ALA A 419 -5.10 14.65 3.65
C ALA A 419 -4.93 15.50 2.37
N LYS A 420 -5.97 16.21 1.94
CA LYS A 420 -5.92 17.16 0.81
C LYS A 420 -4.85 18.24 1.07
N ILE A 421 -4.89 18.84 2.25
CA ILE A 421 -4.01 19.95 2.63
C ILE A 421 -2.58 19.45 2.79
N GLU A 422 -2.40 18.34 3.50
CA GLU A 422 -1.09 17.71 3.72
C GLU A 422 -0.40 17.33 2.42
N ASN A 423 -1.13 16.75 1.47
CA ASN A 423 -0.59 16.41 0.16
C ASN A 423 -0.12 17.66 -0.59
N MET A 424 -0.90 18.76 -0.57
CA MET A 424 -0.51 20.01 -1.23
C MET A 424 0.79 20.59 -0.64
N ILE A 425 0.99 20.47 0.67
CA ILE A 425 2.18 20.96 1.37
C ILE A 425 3.38 20.06 1.09
N THR A 426 3.20 18.75 1.17
CA THR A 426 4.29 17.78 0.98
C THR A 426 4.66 17.56 -0.50
N ASN A 427 3.94 18.15 -1.45
CA ASN A 427 4.35 18.22 -2.85
C ASN A 427 5.53 19.18 -3.08
N GLU A 428 5.78 20.08 -2.15
CA GLU A 428 6.95 20.96 -2.22
C GLU A 428 8.18 20.23 -1.67
N PRO A 429 9.31 20.18 -2.42
CA PRO A 429 10.48 19.36 -2.07
C PRO A 429 11.16 19.76 -0.77
N GLU A 430 10.88 20.94 -0.26
CA GLU A 430 11.38 21.47 0.99
C GLU A 430 10.74 20.85 2.23
N ILE A 431 9.61 20.12 2.07
CA ILE A 431 8.85 19.56 3.18
C ILE A 431 8.76 18.04 3.01
N ASP A 432 9.29 17.31 3.98
CA ASP A 432 9.27 15.85 3.98
C ASP A 432 7.93 15.28 4.48
N GLN A 433 7.38 15.88 5.55
CA GLN A 433 6.14 15.40 6.15
C GLN A 433 5.33 16.55 6.74
N CYS A 434 4.02 16.38 6.77
CA CYS A 434 3.10 17.34 7.35
C CYS A 434 1.93 16.60 8.01
N MET A 435 1.46 17.10 9.15
CA MET A 435 0.23 16.65 9.80
C MET A 435 -0.62 17.86 10.19
N VAL A 436 -1.79 17.98 9.58
CA VAL A 436 -2.78 19.03 9.89
C VAL A 436 -3.60 18.63 11.11
N TYR A 437 -3.82 19.59 12.02
CA TYR A 437 -4.59 19.42 13.25
C TYR A 437 -5.57 20.57 13.42
N GLY A 438 -6.76 20.30 13.98
CA GLY A 438 -7.78 21.34 14.18
C GLY A 438 -9.18 20.81 14.49
N ASP A 439 -9.31 19.52 14.88
CA ASP A 439 -10.61 18.97 15.26
C ASP A 439 -11.22 19.74 16.44
N LYS A 440 -12.48 20.20 16.27
CA LYS A 440 -13.22 21.06 17.22
C LYS A 440 -12.53 22.40 17.53
N LYS A 441 -11.62 22.86 16.68
CA LYS A 441 -10.92 24.15 16.81
C LYS A 441 -11.43 25.18 15.81
N ASN A 442 -11.17 26.45 16.10
CA ASN A 442 -11.63 27.57 15.25
C ASN A 442 -10.82 27.73 13.95
N TYR A 443 -9.64 27.13 13.87
CA TYR A 443 -8.77 27.16 12.69
C TYR A 443 -7.82 25.96 12.69
N LEU A 444 -7.19 25.74 11.54
CA LEU A 444 -6.21 24.66 11.37
C LEU A 444 -4.81 25.12 11.70
N VAL A 445 -4.05 24.21 12.28
CA VAL A 445 -2.61 24.32 12.47
C VAL A 445 -1.91 23.08 11.88
N ALA A 446 -0.59 23.15 11.67
CA ALA A 446 0.14 21.99 11.16
C ALA A 446 1.47 21.77 11.88
N LEU A 447 1.79 20.49 12.07
CA LEU A 447 3.15 20.03 12.34
C LEU A 447 3.83 19.82 10.98
N VAL A 448 5.00 20.41 10.78
CA VAL A 448 5.75 20.35 9.53
C VAL A 448 7.15 19.84 9.80
N VAL A 449 7.53 18.79 9.10
CA VAL A 449 8.90 18.25 9.10
C VAL A 449 9.59 18.73 7.83
N PRO A 450 10.53 19.69 7.93
CA PRO A 450 11.31 20.15 6.79
C PRO A 450 12.23 19.04 6.26
N ASN A 451 12.52 19.07 4.96
CA ASN A 451 13.61 18.28 4.41
C ASN A 451 14.94 18.74 5.04
N LYS A 452 15.86 17.82 5.26
CA LYS A 452 17.15 18.06 5.94
C LYS A 452 17.97 19.21 5.36
N GLU A 453 17.86 19.44 4.04
CA GLU A 453 18.56 20.56 3.37
C GLU A 453 17.95 21.93 3.69
N PHE A 454 16.74 21.97 4.27
CA PHE A 454 15.96 23.19 4.50
C PHE A 454 15.61 23.44 5.98
N LEU A 455 16.19 22.68 6.92
CA LEU A 455 15.92 22.79 8.36
C LEU A 455 16.09 24.24 8.92
N ASN A 456 17.03 24.98 8.39
CA ASN A 456 17.33 26.37 8.84
C ASN A 456 16.66 27.44 7.96
N GLN A 457 15.74 27.08 7.06
CA GLN A 457 15.08 28.00 6.12
C GLN A 457 13.61 28.23 6.50
N GLN A 458 13.34 28.64 7.74
CA GLN A 458 12.00 28.82 8.27
C GLN A 458 11.14 29.76 7.43
N GLU A 459 11.70 30.86 6.94
CA GLU A 459 11.00 31.81 6.07
C GLU A 459 10.54 31.15 4.76
N LYS A 460 11.35 30.28 4.18
CA LYS A 460 10.99 29.53 2.97
C LYS A 460 9.83 28.56 3.21
N ILE A 461 9.84 27.87 4.35
CA ILE A 461 8.73 26.99 4.74
C ILE A 461 7.45 27.81 4.94
N GLN A 462 7.54 28.95 5.60
CA GLN A 462 6.39 29.84 5.81
C GLN A 462 5.79 30.31 4.45
N ASN A 463 6.63 30.71 3.50
CA ASN A 463 6.21 31.10 2.15
C ASN A 463 5.50 29.96 1.41
N ILE A 464 5.91 28.70 1.61
CA ILE A 464 5.23 27.54 1.05
C ILE A 464 3.83 27.39 1.63
N ILE A 465 3.69 27.53 2.95
CA ILE A 465 2.37 27.47 3.61
C ILE A 465 1.45 28.59 3.10
N GLU A 466 1.94 29.81 2.96
CA GLU A 466 1.17 30.94 2.43
C GLU A 466 0.74 30.70 0.98
N LYS A 467 1.64 30.23 0.14
CA LYS A 467 1.34 29.86 -1.25
C LYS A 467 0.29 28.75 -1.33
N THR A 468 0.35 27.78 -0.43
CA THR A 468 -0.66 26.70 -0.32
C THR A 468 -1.99 27.28 0.15
N ASN A 469 -1.99 28.12 1.18
CA ASN A 469 -3.19 28.79 1.69
C ASN A 469 -3.93 29.63 0.63
N ASN A 470 -3.23 30.19 -0.36
CA ASN A 470 -3.83 30.93 -1.46
C ASN A 470 -4.68 30.06 -2.42
N LYS A 471 -4.46 28.74 -2.37
CA LYS A 471 -5.21 27.75 -3.16
C LYS A 471 -6.35 27.08 -2.36
N LEU A 472 -6.46 27.39 -1.06
CA LEU A 472 -7.40 26.78 -0.11
C LEU A 472 -8.56 27.72 0.21
N THR A 473 -9.71 27.13 0.58
CA THR A 473 -10.84 27.89 1.12
C THR A 473 -10.50 28.50 2.47
N LEU A 474 -11.27 29.47 2.94
CA LEU A 474 -11.00 30.17 4.20
C LEU A 474 -10.90 29.20 5.40
N LEU A 475 -11.73 28.17 5.43
CA LEU A 475 -11.79 27.16 6.50
C LEU A 475 -10.61 26.18 6.44
N GLU A 476 -10.07 25.93 5.26
CA GLU A 476 -8.95 25.00 5.04
C GLU A 476 -7.57 25.64 5.28
N LYS A 477 -7.50 26.95 5.49
CA LYS A 477 -6.22 27.67 5.66
C LYS A 477 -5.54 27.32 6.97
N ILE A 478 -4.25 27.00 6.90
CA ILE A 478 -3.40 26.80 8.06
C ILE A 478 -3.00 28.18 8.60
N LYS A 479 -3.30 28.45 9.86
CA LYS A 479 -2.99 29.72 10.53
C LYS A 479 -1.62 29.75 11.17
N LYS A 480 -1.18 28.65 11.75
CA LYS A 480 0.11 28.55 12.40
C LYS A 480 0.73 27.17 12.15
N ILE A 481 2.05 27.11 12.18
CA ILE A 481 2.80 25.87 12.04
C ILE A 481 3.76 25.67 13.19
N GLN A 482 4.07 24.43 13.50
CA GLN A 482 5.17 24.01 14.34
C GLN A 482 6.16 23.20 13.52
N LEU A 483 7.39 23.66 13.40
CA LEU A 483 8.47 22.88 12.79
C LEU A 483 8.93 21.80 13.75
N ILE A 484 9.22 20.63 13.23
CA ILE A 484 9.70 19.45 13.95
C ILE A 484 10.91 18.89 13.22
N ASP A 485 11.99 18.67 13.95
CA ASP A 485 13.24 18.14 13.38
C ASP A 485 13.25 16.62 13.26
N GLU A 486 12.35 15.93 14.00
CA GLU A 486 12.24 14.48 13.99
C GLU A 486 11.22 14.01 12.95
N ASN A 487 11.66 13.16 12.02
CA ASN A 487 10.75 12.51 11.07
C ASN A 487 9.81 11.55 11.77
N PHE A 488 8.55 11.49 11.31
CA PHE A 488 7.67 10.38 11.67
C PHE A 488 8.21 9.12 10.99
N SER A 489 8.39 8.05 11.76
CA SER A 489 8.95 6.79 11.26
C SER A 489 8.27 5.57 11.88
N ILE A 490 8.61 4.39 11.36
CA ILE A 490 8.15 3.11 11.91
C ILE A 490 8.86 2.88 13.25
N GLU A 491 10.16 3.20 13.32
CA GLU A 491 11.03 2.98 14.48
C GLU A 491 10.56 3.77 15.71
N ASN A 492 10.12 5.03 15.50
CA ASN A 492 9.56 5.84 16.61
C ASN A 492 8.06 5.63 16.84
N GLY A 493 7.48 4.68 16.12
CA GLY A 493 6.08 4.28 16.29
C GLY A 493 5.04 5.26 15.75
N LEU A 494 5.45 6.35 15.08
CA LEU A 494 4.57 7.40 14.55
C LEU A 494 4.04 7.08 13.14
N MET A 495 4.59 6.06 12.48
CA MET A 495 4.07 5.55 11.20
C MET A 495 3.72 4.06 11.28
N THR A 496 2.85 3.65 10.36
CA THR A 496 2.59 2.23 10.11
C THR A 496 3.70 1.62 9.27
N PRO A 497 3.84 0.26 9.20
CA PRO A 497 4.76 -0.40 8.27
C PRO A 497 4.54 -0.02 6.80
N THR A 498 3.35 0.47 6.45
CA THR A 498 3.01 0.98 5.12
C THR A 498 3.19 2.49 4.98
N MET A 499 4.00 3.09 5.84
CA MET A 499 4.38 4.53 5.84
C MET A 499 3.20 5.51 5.99
N LYS A 500 2.10 5.10 6.64
CA LYS A 500 0.98 6.00 6.98
C LYS A 500 1.20 6.62 8.37
N VAL A 501 0.98 7.92 8.51
CA VAL A 501 1.07 8.63 9.80
C VAL A 501 -0.02 8.15 10.75
N LYS A 502 0.38 7.76 11.95
CA LYS A 502 -0.54 7.41 13.06
C LYS A 502 -0.96 8.69 13.77
N ARG A 503 -1.94 9.42 13.20
CA ARG A 503 -2.39 10.76 13.67
C ARG A 503 -2.57 10.83 15.17
N LYS A 504 -3.25 9.85 15.77
CA LYS A 504 -3.48 9.81 17.23
C LYS A 504 -2.17 9.81 18.02
N LYS A 505 -1.20 8.96 17.64
CA LYS A 505 0.10 8.89 18.32
C LYS A 505 0.92 10.17 18.14
N VAL A 506 0.89 10.75 16.93
CA VAL A 506 1.54 12.05 16.67
C VAL A 506 0.89 13.15 17.51
N THR A 507 -0.43 13.22 17.56
CA THR A 507 -1.16 14.19 18.38
C THR A 507 -0.84 14.03 19.86
N GLU A 508 -0.78 12.81 20.37
CA GLU A 508 -0.42 12.52 21.78
C GLU A 508 1.01 12.97 22.08
N LYS A 509 1.98 12.63 21.20
CA LYS A 509 3.40 13.00 21.39
C LYS A 509 3.62 14.51 21.35
N TYR A 510 2.97 15.22 20.45
CA TYR A 510 3.16 16.66 20.22
C TYR A 510 2.03 17.52 20.81
N LYS A 511 1.23 16.99 21.75
CA LYS A 511 0.07 17.65 22.31
C LYS A 511 0.37 19.07 22.82
N ASN A 512 1.43 19.22 23.59
CA ASN A 512 1.79 20.51 24.18
C ASN A 512 2.20 21.56 23.13
N GLN A 513 2.88 21.14 22.05
CA GLN A 513 3.24 22.03 20.97
C GLN A 513 2.00 22.44 20.15
N LEU A 514 1.11 21.49 19.85
CA LEU A 514 -0.13 21.75 19.12
C LEU A 514 -1.05 22.71 19.90
N GLU A 515 -1.22 22.51 21.21
CA GLU A 515 -2.08 23.39 22.03
C GLU A 515 -1.52 24.82 22.16
N LYS A 516 -0.21 25.00 22.12
CA LYS A 516 0.41 26.34 22.12
C LYS A 516 0.17 27.14 20.83
N LEU A 517 -0.28 26.50 19.77
CA LEU A 517 -0.59 27.17 18.52
C LEU A 517 -1.98 27.82 18.51
N TYR A 518 -2.84 27.51 19.47
CA TYR A 518 -4.15 28.12 19.67
C TYR A 518 -4.11 29.24 20.69
#